data_33967468eee83a1c1fec5b93d93a08d4
#
_entry.id   33967468eee83a1c1fec5b93d93a08d4
#
_cell.length_a   1.000
_cell.length_b   1.000
_cell.length_c   1.000
_cell.angle_alpha   90.00
_cell.angle_beta   90.00
_cell.angle_gamma   90.00
#
_symmetry.space_group_name_H-M   'P 1'
#
loop_
_entity.id
_entity.type
_entity.pdbx_description
1 polymer ?
#
loop_
_entity_poly.entity_id
_entity_poly.type
_entity_poly.pdbx_seq_one_letter_code
_entity_poly.pdbx_strand_id
1 'polypeptide(L)'
;LLPPWYYTGMQTLQRRHDGAEHLLDQIRSTFDLSEGELGDLFGVRRQSIAEWRTNGVPLQRIATLEHVAALADVLRRELIPSHIPEIVRRKDAWLDNKSILQTIEYDGVDRVYGYLHRLFTYAGP
;
A
#
# COMPACT_ATOMS: atom_id res chain seq x y z
N LEU A 1 -34.42 20.73 2.98
CA LEU A 1 -33.88 19.74 2.05
C LEU A 1 -32.51 20.15 1.55
N LEU A 2 -31.59 19.21 1.53
CA LEU A 2 -30.23 19.46 1.04
C LEU A 2 -30.22 19.42 -0.50
N PRO A 3 -29.31 20.20 -1.15
CA PRO A 3 -29.24 20.18 -2.60
C PRO A 3 -28.75 18.82 -3.14
N PRO A 4 -29.14 18.47 -4.39
CA PRO A 4 -28.75 17.17 -4.99
C PRO A 4 -27.23 16.92 -5.01
N TRP A 5 -26.41 17.96 -5.22
CA TRP A 5 -24.95 17.81 -5.24
C TRP A 5 -24.37 17.34 -3.90
N TYR A 6 -25.04 17.66 -2.80
CA TYR A 6 -24.62 17.22 -1.46
C TYR A 6 -24.67 15.69 -1.35
N TYR A 7 -25.76 15.09 -1.81
CA TYR A 7 -25.92 13.62 -1.77
C TYR A 7 -24.95 12.92 -2.70
N THR A 8 -24.70 13.49 -3.88
CA THR A 8 -23.71 12.94 -4.82
C THR A 8 -22.31 12.97 -4.23
N GLY A 9 -21.94 14.08 -3.58
CA GLY A 9 -20.65 14.20 -2.93
C GLY A 9 -20.46 13.19 -1.79
N MET A 10 -21.50 12.99 -0.99
CA MET A 10 -21.47 12.01 0.11
C MET A 10 -21.33 10.58 -0.43
N GLN A 11 -22.04 10.23 -1.49
CA GLN A 11 -21.94 8.90 -2.11
C GLN A 11 -20.52 8.65 -2.65
N THR A 12 -19.91 9.66 -3.26
CA THR A 12 -18.54 9.55 -3.76
C THR A 12 -17.55 9.30 -2.62
N LEU A 13 -17.67 10.04 -1.52
CA LEU A 13 -16.83 9.84 -0.34
C LEU A 13 -17.03 8.44 0.26
N GLN A 14 -18.26 7.97 0.37
CA GLN A 14 -18.56 6.65 0.90
C GLN A 14 -17.95 5.55 0.03
N ARG A 15 -18.03 5.67 -1.28
CA ARG A 15 -17.42 4.71 -2.21
C ARG A 15 -15.90 4.68 -2.07
N ARG A 16 -15.25 5.84 -1.86
CA ARG A 16 -13.80 5.90 -1.64
C ARG A 16 -13.41 5.21 -0.34
N HIS A 17 -14.18 5.40 0.74
CA HIS A 17 -13.94 4.72 2.01
C HIS A 17 -14.06 3.21 1.88
N ASP A 18 -15.10 2.72 1.20
CA ASP A 18 -15.30 1.28 0.99
C ASP A 18 -14.17 0.69 0.14
N GLY A 19 -13.76 1.40 -0.91
CA GLY A 19 -12.63 1.02 -1.74
C GLY A 19 -11.31 1.03 -0.99
N ALA A 20 -11.11 1.99 -0.11
CA ALA A 20 -9.89 2.11 0.70
C ALA A 20 -9.75 0.93 1.67
N GLU A 21 -10.83 0.46 2.27
CA GLU A 21 -10.81 -0.73 3.13
C GLU A 21 -10.38 -1.96 2.33
N HIS A 22 -10.92 -2.12 1.13
CA HIS A 22 -10.52 -3.20 0.23
C HIS A 22 -9.04 -3.12 -0.11
N LEU A 23 -8.51 -1.93 -0.34
CA LEU A 23 -7.08 -1.72 -0.63
C LEU A 23 -6.20 -2.12 0.55
N LEU A 24 -6.60 -1.86 1.79
CA LEU A 24 -5.89 -2.33 2.98
C LEU A 24 -5.76 -3.85 2.98
N ASP A 25 -6.84 -4.56 2.69
CA ASP A 25 -6.84 -6.02 2.66
C ASP A 25 -5.98 -6.55 1.51
N GLN A 26 -6.01 -5.88 0.37
CA GLN A 26 -5.19 -6.22 -0.79
C GLN A 26 -3.70 -6.10 -0.47
N ILE A 27 -3.29 -5.01 0.16
CA ILE A 27 -1.90 -4.78 0.57
C ILE A 27 -1.49 -5.83 1.61
N ARG A 28 -2.32 -6.02 2.62
CA ARG A 28 -2.05 -6.97 3.69
C ARG A 28 -1.84 -8.39 3.15
N SER A 29 -2.73 -8.85 2.30
CA SER A 29 -2.64 -10.22 1.77
C SER A 29 -1.48 -10.38 0.78
N THR A 30 -1.21 -9.38 -0.06
CA THR A 30 -0.12 -9.46 -1.05
C THR A 30 1.24 -9.58 -0.38
N PHE A 31 1.49 -8.81 0.67
CA PHE A 31 2.76 -8.80 1.39
C PHE A 31 2.80 -9.75 2.58
N ASP A 32 1.68 -10.38 2.91
CA ASP A 32 1.50 -11.22 4.10
C ASP A 32 1.86 -10.48 5.38
N LEU A 33 1.19 -9.34 5.60
CA LEU A 33 1.45 -8.48 6.76
C LEU A 33 0.55 -8.82 7.94
N SER A 34 1.10 -8.71 9.15
CA SER A 34 0.28 -8.60 10.35
C SER A 34 -0.37 -7.21 10.41
N GLU A 35 -1.36 -7.03 11.28
CA GLU A 35 -1.98 -5.70 11.47
C GLU A 35 -0.96 -4.67 11.97
N GLY A 36 -0.01 -5.11 12.81
CA GLY A 36 1.08 -4.25 13.27
C GLY A 36 2.02 -3.84 12.14
N GLU A 37 2.40 -4.78 11.28
CA GLU A 37 3.23 -4.50 10.12
C GLU A 37 2.52 -3.58 9.13
N LEU A 38 1.22 -3.76 8.95
CA LEU A 38 0.40 -2.89 8.10
C LEU A 38 0.41 -1.45 8.65
N GLY A 39 0.29 -1.30 9.98
CA GLY A 39 0.43 0.00 10.63
C GLY A 39 1.79 0.63 10.38
N ASP A 40 2.86 -0.14 10.57
CA ASP A 40 4.24 0.34 10.36
C ASP A 40 4.42 0.87 8.93
N LEU A 41 3.85 0.19 7.95
CA LEU A 41 3.95 0.59 6.55
C LEU A 41 3.43 2.01 6.31
N PHE A 42 2.42 2.43 7.05
CA PHE A 42 1.81 3.76 6.94
C PHE A 42 2.25 4.71 8.07
N GLY A 43 3.20 4.28 8.90
CA GLY A 43 3.69 5.10 10.00
C GLY A 43 2.66 5.33 11.09
N VAL A 44 1.73 4.38 11.29
CA VAL A 44 0.68 4.46 12.29
C VAL A 44 0.67 3.23 13.19
N ARG A 45 -0.06 3.30 14.29
CA ARG A 45 -0.19 2.18 15.21
C ARG A 45 -1.24 1.19 14.72
N ARG A 46 -1.14 -0.05 15.21
CA ARG A 46 -2.13 -1.10 14.96
C ARG A 46 -3.56 -0.64 15.25
N GLN A 47 -3.75 0.14 16.33
CA GLN A 47 -5.06 0.67 16.70
C GLN A 47 -5.64 1.60 15.62
N SER A 48 -4.78 2.38 14.94
CA SER A 48 -5.22 3.24 13.85
C SER A 48 -5.75 2.42 12.68
N ILE A 49 -5.10 1.30 12.36
CA ILE A 49 -5.58 0.40 11.32
C ILE A 49 -6.97 -0.17 11.71
N ALA A 50 -7.16 -0.56 12.96
CA ALA A 50 -8.45 -1.05 13.45
C ALA A 50 -9.53 0.02 13.33
N GLU A 51 -9.20 1.28 13.67
CA GLU A 51 -10.12 2.42 13.51
C GLU A 51 -10.47 2.67 12.04
N TRP A 52 -9.49 2.55 11.14
CA TRP A 52 -9.73 2.71 9.70
C TRP A 52 -10.69 1.64 9.17
N ARG A 53 -10.61 0.43 9.69
CA ARG A 53 -11.52 -0.65 9.30
C ARG A 53 -12.95 -0.41 9.79
N THR A 54 -13.10 0.22 10.95
CA THR A 54 -14.41 0.49 11.55
C THR A 54 -15.03 1.78 11.05
N ASN A 55 -14.23 2.86 10.97
CA ASN A 55 -14.70 4.23 10.71
C ASN A 55 -14.30 4.79 9.34
N GLY A 56 -13.55 4.02 8.56
CA GLY A 56 -13.05 4.45 7.26
C GLY A 56 -11.65 5.07 7.34
N VAL A 57 -10.94 5.02 6.23
CA VAL A 57 -9.59 5.59 6.10
C VAL A 57 -9.69 7.11 5.98
N PRO A 58 -8.91 7.89 6.76
CA PRO A 58 -8.90 9.35 6.61
C PRO A 58 -8.57 9.77 5.18
N LEU A 59 -9.24 10.81 4.68
CA LEU A 59 -9.07 11.27 3.30
C LEU A 59 -7.62 11.57 2.93
N GLN A 60 -6.85 12.16 3.85
CA GLN A 60 -5.45 12.49 3.62
C GLN A 60 -4.54 11.26 3.50
N ARG A 61 -5.03 10.08 3.86
CA ARG A 61 -4.28 8.82 3.76
C ARG A 61 -4.62 8.02 2.51
N ILE A 62 -5.72 8.34 1.84
CA ILE A 62 -6.23 7.54 0.71
C ILE A 62 -5.24 7.51 -0.45
N ALA A 63 -4.64 8.65 -0.81
CA ALA A 63 -3.69 8.70 -1.91
C ALA A 63 -2.48 7.79 -1.68
N THR A 64 -1.90 7.83 -0.48
CA THR A 64 -0.78 6.94 -0.12
C THR A 64 -1.20 5.48 -0.18
N LEU A 65 -2.38 5.16 0.33
CA LEU A 65 -2.93 3.81 0.31
C LEU A 65 -3.10 3.31 -1.13
N GLU A 66 -3.64 4.15 -2.02
CA GLU A 66 -3.80 3.82 -3.43
C GLU A 66 -2.44 3.57 -4.11
N HIS A 67 -1.42 4.37 -3.81
CA HIS A 67 -0.08 4.21 -4.36
C HIS A 67 0.56 2.89 -3.91
N VAL A 68 0.43 2.53 -2.64
CA VAL A 68 0.97 1.27 -2.12
C VAL A 68 0.22 0.08 -2.71
N ALA A 69 -1.11 0.18 -2.85
CA ALA A 69 -1.92 -0.86 -3.48
C ALA A 69 -1.54 -1.06 -4.95
N ALA A 70 -1.28 0.03 -5.68
CA ALA A 70 -0.83 -0.03 -7.06
C ALA A 70 0.52 -0.74 -7.17
N LEU A 71 1.45 -0.47 -6.25
CA LEU A 71 2.73 -1.16 -6.19
C LEU A 71 2.53 -2.66 -5.92
N ALA A 72 1.67 -3.01 -4.96
CA ALA A 72 1.33 -4.41 -4.68
C ALA A 72 0.80 -5.12 -5.93
N ASP A 73 -0.01 -4.43 -6.71
CA ASP A 73 -0.56 -4.96 -7.95
C ASP A 73 0.53 -5.21 -9.00
N VAL A 74 1.46 -4.28 -9.15
CA VAL A 74 2.62 -4.46 -10.04
C VAL A 74 3.43 -5.68 -9.62
N LEU A 75 3.71 -5.82 -8.33
CA LEU A 75 4.48 -6.96 -7.82
C LEU A 75 3.79 -8.29 -8.10
N ARG A 76 2.47 -8.36 -7.95
CA ARG A 76 1.70 -9.58 -8.27
C ARG A 76 1.76 -9.94 -9.74
N ARG A 77 1.83 -8.95 -10.64
CA ARG A 77 1.93 -9.20 -12.08
C ARG A 77 3.32 -9.62 -12.52
N GLU A 78 4.36 -9.08 -11.86
CA GLU A 78 5.75 -9.27 -12.28
C GLU A 78 6.46 -10.40 -11.55
N LEU A 79 5.98 -10.81 -10.38
CA LEU A 79 6.60 -11.81 -9.53
C LEU A 79 5.65 -12.96 -9.24
N ILE A 80 6.22 -14.10 -8.84
CA ILE A 80 5.44 -15.23 -8.34
C ILE A 80 4.83 -14.81 -7.00
N PRO A 81 3.48 -14.79 -6.86
CA PRO A 81 2.84 -14.25 -5.65
C PRO A 81 3.30 -14.89 -4.34
N SER A 82 3.57 -16.19 -4.32
CA SER A 82 4.04 -16.87 -3.12
C SER A 82 5.43 -16.45 -2.66
N HIS A 83 6.21 -15.81 -3.54
CA HIS A 83 7.55 -15.31 -3.22
C HIS A 83 7.56 -13.86 -2.76
N ILE A 84 6.48 -13.13 -2.96
CA ILE A 84 6.41 -11.70 -2.63
C ILE A 84 6.69 -11.43 -1.15
N PRO A 85 6.10 -12.17 -0.18
CA PRO A 85 6.35 -11.91 1.24
C PRO A 85 7.84 -11.94 1.62
N GLU A 86 8.60 -12.86 1.06
CA GLU A 86 10.04 -12.95 1.29
C GLU A 86 10.78 -11.79 0.61
N ILE A 87 10.45 -11.53 -0.66
CA ILE A 87 11.12 -10.50 -1.45
C ILE A 87 10.97 -9.12 -0.83
N VAL A 88 9.77 -8.77 -0.35
CA VAL A 88 9.53 -7.44 0.23
C VAL A 88 10.19 -7.24 1.60
N ARG A 89 10.63 -8.32 2.23
CA ARG A 89 11.34 -8.27 3.53
C ARG A 89 12.85 -8.38 3.39
N ARG A 90 13.35 -8.69 2.20
CA ARG A 90 14.79 -8.84 1.94
C ARG A 90 15.45 -7.46 1.87
N LYS A 91 16.55 -7.29 2.59
CA LYS A 91 17.32 -6.05 2.57
C LYS A 91 18.24 -6.02 1.35
N ASP A 92 18.42 -4.85 0.76
CA ASP A 92 19.27 -4.66 -0.42
C ASP A 92 20.11 -3.40 -0.26
N ALA A 93 21.38 -3.49 -0.67
CA ALA A 93 22.32 -2.37 -0.60
C ALA A 93 21.85 -1.16 -1.44
N TRP A 94 21.20 -1.39 -2.57
CA TRP A 94 20.68 -0.32 -3.42
C TRP A 94 19.57 0.48 -2.73
N LEU A 95 18.89 -0.14 -1.77
CA LEU A 95 17.87 0.50 -0.93
C LEU A 95 18.43 0.96 0.43
N ASP A 96 19.72 1.25 0.50
CA ASP A 96 20.41 1.66 1.73
C ASP A 96 20.27 0.60 2.84
N ASN A 97 20.36 -0.67 2.47
CA ASN A 97 20.21 -1.83 3.34
C ASN A 97 18.83 -1.93 3.99
N LYS A 98 17.83 -1.37 3.35
CA LYS A 98 16.42 -1.50 3.75
C LYS A 98 15.72 -2.55 2.89
N SER A 99 14.65 -3.10 3.42
CA SER A 99 13.73 -3.92 2.62
C SER A 99 12.79 -3.02 1.80
N ILE A 100 12.05 -3.61 0.87
CA ILE A 100 11.00 -2.89 0.14
C ILE A 100 9.98 -2.30 1.11
N LEU A 101 9.54 -3.08 2.13
CA LEU A 101 8.59 -2.59 3.13
C LEU A 101 9.13 -1.37 3.89
N GLN A 102 10.38 -1.43 4.33
CA GLN A 102 11.02 -0.30 5.03
C GLN A 102 11.17 0.91 4.11
N THR A 103 11.49 0.67 2.84
CA THR A 103 11.62 1.75 1.85
C THR A 103 10.28 2.46 1.63
N ILE A 104 9.18 1.72 1.56
CA ILE A 104 7.83 2.33 1.45
C ILE A 104 7.56 3.21 2.67
N GLU A 105 7.87 2.70 3.87
CA GLU A 105 7.64 3.42 5.12
C GLU A 105 8.42 4.73 5.21
N TYR A 106 9.73 4.70 4.89
CA TYR A 106 10.63 5.84 5.10
C TYR A 106 10.82 6.73 3.88
N ASP A 107 10.84 6.16 2.68
CA ASP A 107 11.21 6.88 1.46
C ASP A 107 10.06 7.02 0.46
N GLY A 108 9.01 6.18 0.59
CA GLY A 108 7.87 6.17 -0.32
C GLY A 108 8.03 5.19 -1.48
N VAL A 109 6.95 5.05 -2.26
CA VAL A 109 6.86 4.05 -3.34
C VAL A 109 7.75 4.35 -4.54
N ASP A 110 8.04 5.61 -4.81
CA ASP A 110 8.82 6.00 -6.01
C ASP A 110 10.20 5.37 -6.00
N ARG A 111 10.85 5.32 -4.84
CA ARG A 111 12.15 4.68 -4.71
C ARG A 111 12.08 3.17 -4.99
N VAL A 112 10.99 2.54 -4.59
CA VAL A 112 10.77 1.11 -4.88
C VAL A 112 10.61 0.90 -6.38
N TYR A 113 9.86 1.75 -7.07
CA TYR A 113 9.74 1.67 -8.53
C TYR A 113 11.10 1.81 -9.22
N GLY A 114 11.95 2.72 -8.77
CA GLY A 114 13.31 2.85 -9.27
C GLY A 114 14.13 1.58 -9.10
N TYR A 115 14.01 0.95 -7.92
CA TYR A 115 14.68 -0.32 -7.63
C TYR A 115 14.17 -1.44 -8.54
N LEU A 116 12.86 -1.58 -8.71
CA LEU A 116 12.27 -2.59 -9.57
C LEU A 116 12.66 -2.40 -11.04
N HIS A 117 12.66 -1.16 -11.50
CA HIS A 117 13.12 -0.83 -12.86
C HIS A 117 14.55 -1.30 -13.07
N ARG A 118 15.42 -1.04 -12.11
CA ARG A 118 16.82 -1.50 -12.15
C ARG A 118 16.91 -3.02 -12.23
N LEU A 119 16.18 -3.73 -11.36
CA LEU A 119 16.18 -5.20 -11.33
C LEU A 119 15.71 -5.79 -12.66
N PHE A 120 14.59 -5.32 -13.17
CA PHE A 120 14.02 -5.86 -14.40
C PHE A 120 14.85 -5.52 -15.63
N THR A 121 15.48 -4.35 -15.66
CA THR A 121 16.38 -3.95 -16.74
C THR A 121 17.64 -4.82 -16.78
N TYR A 122 18.23 -5.10 -15.63
CA TYR A 122 19.45 -5.91 -15.53
C TYR A 122 19.17 -7.41 -15.55
N ALA A 123 17.97 -7.85 -15.25
CA ALA A 123 17.55 -9.25 -15.32
C ALA A 123 17.11 -9.66 -16.74
N GLY A 124 17.00 -8.73 -17.66
CA GLY A 124 16.62 -8.97 -19.03
C GLY A 124 17.66 -9.80 -19.79
N PRO A 125 17.27 -10.31 -20.96
CA PRO A 125 18.17 -11.14 -21.78
C PRO A 125 19.38 -10.36 -22.28
#